data_e7d1b01ae47a5206c3148890c399297c
#
_entry.id   e7d1b01ae47a5206c3148890c399297c
#
_cell.length_a   1.000
_cell.length_b   1.000
_cell.length_c   1.000
_cell.angle_alpha   90.00
_cell.angle_beta   90.00
_cell.angle_gamma   90.00
#
_symmetry.space_group_name_H-M   'P 1'
#
loop_
_entity.id
_entity.type
_entity.pdbx_description
1 polymer ?
#
loop_
_entity_poly.entity_id
_entity_poly.type
_entity_poly.pdbx_seq_one_letter_code
_entity_poly.pdbx_strand_id
1 'polypeptide(L)'
;MAGVNGLAGHELIHKKSALDKAIGMITYTKILYSHFLLEHSSGHHRNVATSEDPATAKKGEDFYSFAVRSAVGGHINTYNREYSRLQTKYGCEHVSILKQIFENRMTWFGVLHAALMLTIYALFGIRGVFFQLSYSLVGIFFIELINYTEHYGLERKKDARGIYEPITEQHSWNAPSSPLLFRIQRHSDHHMHAYRPYQILRKIDNAPTMPYMYLYTLLLALCPPLWFDAMDQLLENNEHKRETNAIAFFICVLGIFAYSSYLFI
;
A
#
# COMPACT_ATOMS: atom_id res chain seq x y z
N MET A 1 -0.28 10.16 -13.00
CA MET A 1 0.49 11.00 -12.05
C MET A 1 0.25 10.64 -10.59
N ALA A 2 -0.99 10.42 -10.10
CA ALA A 2 -1.24 10.09 -8.68
C ALA A 2 -0.44 8.87 -8.18
N GLY A 3 -0.45 7.75 -8.90
CA GLY A 3 0.28 6.53 -8.51
C GLY A 3 1.81 6.70 -8.51
N VAL A 4 2.38 7.33 -9.53
CA VAL A 4 3.85 7.56 -9.60
C VAL A 4 4.32 8.49 -8.48
N ASN A 5 3.53 9.52 -8.15
CA ASN A 5 3.83 10.38 -7.00
C ASN A 5 3.79 9.61 -5.67
N GLY A 6 2.87 8.64 -5.52
CA GLY A 6 2.81 7.76 -4.35
C GLY A 6 4.10 6.98 -4.15
N LEU A 7 4.68 6.42 -5.22
CA LEU A 7 5.94 5.68 -5.16
C LEU A 7 7.14 6.58 -4.81
N ALA A 8 7.20 7.79 -5.37
CA ALA A 8 8.22 8.77 -4.98
C ALA A 8 8.06 9.17 -3.50
N GLY A 9 6.83 9.40 -3.06
CA GLY A 9 6.50 9.66 -1.66
C GLY A 9 6.91 8.51 -0.75
N HIS A 10 6.66 7.26 -1.16
CA HIS A 10 7.07 6.05 -0.45
C HIS A 10 8.59 6.01 -0.20
N GLU A 11 9.39 6.24 -1.23
CA GLU A 11 10.85 6.31 -1.07
C GLU A 11 11.28 7.42 -0.10
N LEU A 12 10.62 8.59 -0.16
CA LEU A 12 10.96 9.74 0.68
C LEU A 12 10.62 9.54 2.16
N ILE A 13 9.52 8.86 2.47
CA ILE A 13 9.14 8.62 3.88
C ILE A 13 10.09 7.66 4.60
N HIS A 14 10.83 6.84 3.86
CA HIS A 14 11.87 5.95 4.40
C HIS A 14 13.20 6.64 4.66
N LYS A 15 13.41 7.88 4.15
CA LYS A 15 14.65 8.63 4.40
C LYS A 15 14.76 9.08 5.86
N LYS A 16 15.99 9.29 6.32
CA LYS A 16 16.25 9.82 7.67
C LYS A 16 16.01 11.32 7.76
N SER A 17 16.18 12.05 6.66
CA SER A 17 16.01 13.49 6.57
C SER A 17 14.58 13.93 6.86
N ALA A 18 14.42 14.92 7.72
CA ALA A 18 13.13 15.53 8.03
C ALA A 18 12.50 16.21 6.78
N LEU A 19 13.35 16.82 5.94
CA LEU A 19 12.90 17.46 4.69
C LEU A 19 12.33 16.42 3.72
N ASP A 20 13.02 15.30 3.52
CA ASP A 20 12.55 14.23 2.63
C ASP A 20 11.19 13.70 3.11
N LYS A 21 11.06 13.44 4.42
CA LYS A 21 9.79 13.00 5.02
C LYS A 21 8.67 14.04 4.85
N ALA A 22 8.98 15.33 4.99
CA ALA A 22 8.01 16.40 4.79
C ALA A 22 7.54 16.44 3.31
N ILE A 23 8.46 16.31 2.35
CA ILE A 23 8.11 16.24 0.92
C ILE A 23 7.28 14.98 0.64
N GLY A 24 7.68 13.82 1.19
CA GLY A 24 6.91 12.59 1.10
C GLY A 24 5.50 12.75 1.69
N MET A 25 5.35 13.41 2.83
CA MET A 25 4.06 13.71 3.44
C MET A 25 3.17 14.57 2.51
N ILE A 26 3.74 15.56 1.83
CA ILE A 26 2.98 16.40 0.89
C ILE A 26 2.37 15.54 -0.23
N THR A 27 3.07 14.51 -0.70
CA THR A 27 2.53 13.62 -1.75
C THR A 27 1.31 12.85 -1.29
N TYR A 28 1.27 12.41 -0.03
CA TYR A 28 0.12 11.72 0.56
C TYR A 28 -0.98 12.69 1.00
N THR A 29 -0.63 13.91 1.41
CA THR A 29 -1.62 14.96 1.70
C THR A 29 -2.44 15.32 0.46
N LYS A 30 -1.80 15.39 -0.72
CA LYS A 30 -2.49 15.66 -1.99
C LYS A 30 -3.56 14.63 -2.36
N ILE A 31 -3.45 13.42 -1.89
CA ILE A 31 -4.45 12.37 -2.10
C ILE A 31 -5.27 12.07 -0.83
N LEU A 32 -5.25 12.97 0.15
CA LEU A 32 -5.97 12.85 1.43
C LEU A 32 -5.63 11.57 2.20
N TYR A 33 -4.37 11.09 2.10
CA TYR A 33 -3.91 9.83 2.64
C TYR A 33 -2.65 9.98 3.52
N SER A 34 -2.52 11.12 4.24
CA SER A 34 -1.32 11.49 5.02
C SER A 34 -0.97 10.48 6.11
N HIS A 35 -1.95 9.76 6.65
CA HIS A 35 -1.70 8.74 7.67
C HIS A 35 -0.84 7.59 7.16
N PHE A 36 -0.78 7.37 5.84
CA PHE A 36 0.08 6.36 5.23
C PHE A 36 1.56 6.54 5.61
N LEU A 37 2.03 7.78 5.84
CA LEU A 37 3.37 8.04 6.36
C LEU A 37 3.65 7.23 7.63
N LEU A 38 2.70 7.22 8.57
CA LEU A 38 2.85 6.54 9.86
C LEU A 38 2.48 5.07 9.78
N GLU A 39 1.41 4.77 9.04
CA GLU A 39 0.96 3.40 8.84
C GLU A 39 2.05 2.58 8.18
N HIS A 40 2.55 3.02 7.04
CA HIS A 40 3.53 2.29 6.27
C HIS A 40 4.84 2.09 7.04
N SER A 41 5.41 3.18 7.60
CA SER A 41 6.74 3.13 8.21
C SER A 41 6.78 2.46 9.59
N SER A 42 5.72 2.53 10.39
CA SER A 42 5.71 2.04 11.77
C SER A 42 4.65 0.97 12.06
N GLY A 43 3.70 0.76 11.15
CA GLY A 43 2.67 -0.28 11.20
C GLY A 43 3.01 -1.43 10.28
N HIS A 44 2.87 -1.21 8.99
CA HIS A 44 3.07 -2.19 7.94
C HIS A 44 4.46 -2.84 7.95
N HIS A 45 5.53 -2.06 7.92
CA HIS A 45 6.90 -2.61 7.98
C HIS A 45 7.21 -3.43 9.24
N ARG A 46 6.46 -3.23 10.31
CA ARG A 46 6.59 -4.05 11.52
C ARG A 46 5.77 -5.32 11.44
N ASN A 47 4.57 -5.21 10.91
CA ASN A 47 3.52 -6.23 11.01
C ASN A 47 3.24 -6.93 9.69
N VAL A 48 3.99 -6.64 8.61
CA VAL A 48 3.82 -7.26 7.29
C VAL A 48 3.72 -8.79 7.43
N ALA A 49 2.87 -9.38 6.63
CA ALA A 49 2.57 -10.82 6.62
C ALA A 49 2.02 -11.34 7.96
N THR A 50 1.32 -10.50 8.74
CA THR A 50 0.59 -10.91 9.92
C THR A 50 -0.86 -10.44 9.87
N SER A 51 -1.73 -11.05 10.69
CA SER A 51 -3.13 -10.62 10.82
C SER A 51 -3.32 -9.23 11.44
N GLU A 52 -2.26 -8.65 12.01
CA GLU A 52 -2.25 -7.31 12.62
C GLU A 52 -2.02 -6.21 11.59
N ASP A 53 -1.59 -6.57 10.39
CA ASP A 53 -1.33 -5.64 9.29
C ASP A 53 -2.52 -5.55 8.34
N PRO A 54 -3.22 -4.41 8.28
CA PRO A 54 -4.30 -4.23 7.31
C PRO A 54 -3.84 -4.28 5.85
N ALA A 55 -2.58 -3.93 5.57
CA ALA A 55 -2.02 -3.92 4.22
C ALA A 55 -1.47 -5.29 3.76
N THR A 56 -1.59 -6.34 4.58
CA THR A 56 -1.34 -7.72 4.16
C THR A 56 -2.64 -8.35 3.64
N ALA A 57 -2.66 -8.70 2.36
CA ALA A 57 -3.80 -9.34 1.70
C ALA A 57 -3.84 -10.84 2.03
N LYS A 58 -5.02 -11.34 2.38
CA LYS A 58 -5.21 -12.75 2.72
C LYS A 58 -5.34 -13.60 1.45
N LYS A 59 -4.92 -14.88 1.51
CA LYS A 59 -5.22 -15.84 0.44
C LYS A 59 -6.73 -15.92 0.22
N GLY A 60 -7.18 -15.83 -1.04
CA GLY A 60 -8.59 -15.85 -1.42
C GLY A 60 -9.36 -14.55 -1.19
N GLU A 61 -8.71 -13.50 -0.70
CA GLU A 61 -9.31 -12.16 -0.59
C GLU A 61 -9.16 -11.41 -1.92
N ASP A 62 -10.26 -10.92 -2.49
CA ASP A 62 -10.19 -10.10 -3.70
C ASP A 62 -9.67 -8.68 -3.43
N PHE A 63 -9.13 -8.04 -4.47
CA PHE A 63 -8.56 -6.70 -4.36
C PHE A 63 -9.56 -5.66 -3.84
N TYR A 64 -10.80 -5.71 -4.24
CA TYR A 64 -11.78 -4.66 -3.89
C TYR A 64 -12.15 -4.72 -2.42
N SER A 65 -12.36 -5.91 -1.87
CA SER A 65 -12.57 -6.15 -0.44
C SER A 65 -11.34 -5.75 0.37
N PHE A 66 -10.15 -6.16 -0.10
CA PHE A 66 -8.88 -5.79 0.52
C PHE A 66 -8.67 -4.28 0.57
N ALA A 67 -8.87 -3.55 -0.53
CA ALA A 67 -8.60 -2.11 -0.62
C ALA A 67 -9.42 -1.31 0.41
N VAL A 68 -10.69 -1.66 0.58
CA VAL A 68 -11.53 -1.03 1.60
C VAL A 68 -11.04 -1.39 3.01
N ARG A 69 -10.75 -2.66 3.28
CA ARG A 69 -10.27 -3.14 4.58
C ARG A 69 -8.92 -2.54 4.93
N SER A 70 -8.00 -2.49 3.98
CA SER A 70 -6.65 -1.94 4.17
C SER A 70 -6.70 -0.44 4.45
N ALA A 71 -7.39 0.33 3.63
CA ALA A 71 -7.47 1.78 3.79
C ALA A 71 -8.13 2.18 5.13
N VAL A 72 -9.26 1.55 5.48
CA VAL A 72 -9.97 1.84 6.73
C VAL A 72 -9.19 1.30 7.93
N GLY A 73 -8.70 0.07 7.85
CA GLY A 73 -7.92 -0.58 8.91
C GLY A 73 -6.62 0.18 9.20
N GLY A 74 -5.90 0.61 8.17
CA GLY A 74 -4.67 1.40 8.30
C GLY A 74 -4.91 2.74 9.00
N HIS A 75 -6.02 3.41 8.70
CA HIS A 75 -6.41 4.64 9.39
C HIS A 75 -6.70 4.40 10.88
N ILE A 76 -7.50 3.38 11.19
CA ILE A 76 -7.84 3.01 12.57
C ILE A 76 -6.59 2.59 13.35
N ASN A 77 -5.74 1.74 12.78
CA ASN A 77 -4.51 1.28 13.43
C ASN A 77 -3.56 2.44 13.70
N THR A 78 -3.44 3.37 12.77
CA THR A 78 -2.59 4.56 12.98
C THR A 78 -3.12 5.43 14.10
N TYR A 79 -4.45 5.66 14.15
CA TYR A 79 -5.06 6.40 15.26
C TYR A 79 -4.80 5.73 16.61
N ASN A 80 -5.01 4.43 16.71
CA ASN A 80 -4.80 3.66 17.94
C ASN A 80 -3.32 3.70 18.38
N ARG A 81 -2.37 3.58 17.45
CA ARG A 81 -0.94 3.70 17.76
C ARG A 81 -0.56 5.11 18.25
N GLU A 82 -1.12 6.16 17.63
CA GLU A 82 -0.92 7.53 18.10
C GLU A 82 -1.51 7.75 19.48
N TYR A 83 -2.68 7.20 19.75
CA TYR A 83 -3.29 7.25 21.08
C TYR A 83 -2.43 6.55 22.13
N SER A 84 -1.96 5.32 21.84
CA SER A 84 -1.05 4.58 22.73
C SER A 84 0.29 5.29 22.96
N ARG A 85 0.82 5.97 21.94
CA ARG A 85 2.01 6.82 22.08
C ARG A 85 1.78 7.95 23.09
N LEU A 86 0.62 8.56 23.05
CA LEU A 86 0.25 9.62 24.02
C LEU A 86 0.03 9.05 25.43
N GLN A 87 -0.62 7.88 25.56
CA GLN A 87 -0.75 7.18 26.86
C GLN A 87 0.62 6.94 27.48
N THR A 88 1.57 6.39 26.71
CA THR A 88 2.94 6.16 27.17
C THR A 88 3.65 7.46 27.52
N LYS A 89 3.53 8.51 26.68
CA LYS A 89 4.14 9.81 26.90
C LYS A 89 3.70 10.46 28.22
N TYR A 90 2.42 10.29 28.59
CA TYR A 90 1.84 10.94 29.77
C TYR A 90 1.71 10.01 30.97
N GLY A 91 2.06 8.73 30.84
CA GLY A 91 1.94 7.74 31.91
C GLY A 91 0.49 7.58 32.39
N CYS A 92 -0.51 7.68 31.49
CA CYS A 92 -1.92 7.65 31.86
C CYS A 92 -2.73 6.72 30.93
N GLU A 93 -3.75 6.07 31.50
CA GLU A 93 -4.66 5.20 30.74
C GLU A 93 -5.55 6.01 29.80
N HIS A 94 -6.02 7.17 30.25
CA HIS A 94 -6.90 8.03 29.49
C HIS A 94 -6.22 9.37 29.16
N VAL A 95 -6.02 9.63 27.88
CA VAL A 95 -5.46 10.90 27.37
C VAL A 95 -6.59 11.91 27.20
N SER A 96 -6.46 13.08 27.82
CA SER A 96 -7.47 14.14 27.71
C SER A 96 -7.68 14.57 26.25
N ILE A 97 -8.90 15.01 25.92
CA ILE A 97 -9.29 15.42 24.56
C ILE A 97 -8.41 16.57 24.05
N LEU A 98 -8.02 17.50 24.91
CA LEU A 98 -7.14 18.62 24.52
C LEU A 98 -5.75 18.11 24.08
N LYS A 99 -5.16 17.17 24.84
CA LYS A 99 -3.87 16.57 24.45
C LYS A 99 -3.98 15.82 23.13
N GLN A 100 -5.10 15.10 22.92
CA GLN A 100 -5.34 14.44 21.63
C GLN A 100 -5.46 15.45 20.49
N ILE A 101 -6.20 16.53 20.65
CA ILE A 101 -6.34 17.58 19.63
C ILE A 101 -4.98 18.19 19.27
N PHE A 102 -4.16 18.54 20.24
CA PHE A 102 -2.91 19.26 20.00
C PHE A 102 -1.71 18.37 19.68
N GLU A 103 -1.69 17.11 20.11
CA GLU A 103 -0.49 16.27 20.00
C GLU A 103 -0.66 14.98 19.21
N ASN A 104 -1.90 14.59 18.87
CA ASN A 104 -2.14 13.47 17.98
C ASN A 104 -1.90 13.91 16.53
N ARG A 105 -0.94 13.26 15.86
CA ARG A 105 -0.60 13.57 14.46
C ARG A 105 -1.77 13.35 13.50
N MET A 106 -2.67 12.41 13.81
CA MET A 106 -3.87 12.18 13.01
C MET A 106 -4.80 13.39 12.98
N THR A 107 -4.91 14.14 14.09
CA THR A 107 -5.66 15.40 14.14
C THR A 107 -5.07 16.42 13.17
N TRP A 108 -3.74 16.56 13.16
CA TRP A 108 -3.06 17.47 12.24
C TRP A 108 -3.18 17.07 10.77
N PHE A 109 -3.18 15.77 10.47
CA PHE A 109 -3.49 15.31 9.11
C PHE A 109 -4.90 15.69 8.69
N GLY A 110 -5.87 15.54 9.59
CA GLY A 110 -7.25 16.01 9.36
C GLY A 110 -7.34 17.52 9.09
N VAL A 111 -6.61 18.32 9.88
CA VAL A 111 -6.52 19.78 9.68
C VAL A 111 -5.91 20.12 8.31
N LEU A 112 -4.82 19.46 7.93
CA LEU A 112 -4.18 19.64 6.62
C LEU A 112 -5.12 19.28 5.46
N HIS A 113 -5.84 18.16 5.56
CA HIS A 113 -6.81 17.76 4.56
C HIS A 113 -7.98 18.77 4.46
N ALA A 114 -8.51 19.23 5.59
CA ALA A 114 -9.56 20.24 5.62
C ALA A 114 -9.08 21.56 5.00
N ALA A 115 -7.87 22.01 5.35
CA ALA A 115 -7.28 23.21 4.78
C ALA A 115 -7.10 23.10 3.26
N LEU A 116 -6.60 21.97 2.77
CA LEU A 116 -6.48 21.68 1.34
C LEU A 116 -7.84 21.73 0.64
N MET A 117 -8.85 21.07 1.19
CA MET A 117 -10.19 21.02 0.61
C MET A 117 -10.87 22.39 0.59
N LEU A 118 -10.71 23.19 1.67
CA LEU A 118 -11.22 24.56 1.74
C LEU A 118 -10.53 25.47 0.72
N THR A 119 -9.21 25.32 0.55
CA THR A 119 -8.45 26.08 -0.45
C THR A 119 -8.92 25.76 -1.87
N ILE A 120 -9.10 24.46 -2.16
CA ILE A 120 -9.61 24.01 -3.48
C ILE A 120 -11.03 24.55 -3.70
N TYR A 121 -11.88 24.49 -2.69
CA TYR A 121 -13.24 25.04 -2.79
C TYR A 121 -13.23 26.55 -3.05
N ALA A 122 -12.40 27.30 -2.34
CA ALA A 122 -12.27 28.74 -2.50
C ALA A 122 -11.76 29.14 -3.90
N LEU A 123 -10.84 28.37 -4.48
CA LEU A 123 -10.25 28.69 -5.79
C LEU A 123 -11.06 28.17 -6.98
N PHE A 124 -11.69 27.01 -6.84
CA PHE A 124 -12.29 26.26 -7.96
C PHE A 124 -13.76 25.87 -7.72
N GLY A 125 -14.33 26.24 -6.56
CA GLY A 125 -15.69 25.88 -6.18
C GLY A 125 -15.90 24.37 -6.02
N ILE A 126 -17.17 23.97 -6.07
CA ILE A 126 -17.56 22.54 -5.86
C ILE A 126 -16.98 21.60 -6.92
N ARG A 127 -16.75 22.06 -8.14
CA ARG A 127 -16.14 21.26 -9.22
C ARG A 127 -14.70 20.87 -8.86
N GLY A 128 -13.94 21.79 -8.26
CA GLY A 128 -12.59 21.50 -7.76
C GLY A 128 -12.59 20.46 -6.65
N VAL A 129 -13.59 20.50 -5.74
CA VAL A 129 -13.75 19.51 -4.68
C VAL A 129 -14.00 18.10 -5.26
N PHE A 130 -14.92 17.97 -6.22
CA PHE A 130 -15.19 16.69 -6.88
C PHE A 130 -13.94 16.16 -7.62
N PHE A 131 -13.22 17.03 -8.33
CA PHE A 131 -11.98 16.65 -8.98
C PHE A 131 -10.95 16.13 -7.94
N GLN A 132 -10.77 16.85 -6.83
CA GLN A 132 -9.83 16.46 -5.78
C GLN A 132 -10.19 15.11 -5.14
N LEU A 133 -11.47 14.89 -4.84
CA LEU A 133 -11.93 13.61 -4.29
C LEU A 133 -11.69 12.46 -5.28
N SER A 134 -12.01 12.64 -6.56
CA SER A 134 -11.74 11.65 -7.61
C SER A 134 -10.24 11.37 -7.75
N TYR A 135 -9.41 12.41 -7.75
CA TYR A 135 -7.95 12.29 -7.78
C TYR A 135 -7.42 11.50 -6.57
N SER A 136 -7.96 11.77 -5.38
CA SER A 136 -7.58 11.07 -4.15
C SER A 136 -7.98 9.60 -4.19
N LEU A 137 -9.20 9.29 -4.63
CA LEU A 137 -9.67 7.91 -4.79
C LEU A 137 -8.78 7.12 -5.75
N VAL A 138 -8.42 7.69 -6.89
CA VAL A 138 -7.50 7.06 -7.85
C VAL A 138 -6.12 6.84 -7.22
N GLY A 139 -5.61 7.83 -6.47
CA GLY A 139 -4.32 7.71 -5.80
C GLY A 139 -4.30 6.60 -4.75
N ILE A 140 -5.32 6.54 -3.89
CA ILE A 140 -5.48 5.50 -2.87
C ILE A 140 -5.65 4.12 -3.54
N PHE A 141 -6.49 4.02 -4.56
CA PHE A 141 -6.68 2.80 -5.34
C PHE A 141 -5.35 2.22 -5.84
N PHE A 142 -4.48 3.04 -6.40
CA PHE A 142 -3.17 2.57 -6.88
C PHE A 142 -2.23 2.16 -5.74
N ILE A 143 -2.23 2.85 -4.60
CA ILE A 143 -1.43 2.45 -3.44
C ILE A 143 -1.90 1.10 -2.91
N GLU A 144 -3.21 0.92 -2.74
CA GLU A 144 -3.76 -0.34 -2.24
C GLU A 144 -3.59 -1.48 -3.25
N LEU A 145 -3.62 -1.21 -4.55
CA LEU A 145 -3.37 -2.22 -5.57
C LEU A 145 -1.92 -2.74 -5.51
N ILE A 146 -0.97 -1.84 -5.24
CA ILE A 146 0.42 -2.18 -5.00
C ILE A 146 0.56 -3.03 -3.74
N ASN A 147 0.03 -2.56 -2.59
CA ASN A 147 0.04 -3.30 -1.34
C ASN A 147 -0.56 -4.72 -1.50
N TYR A 148 -1.68 -4.83 -2.20
CA TYR A 148 -2.35 -6.11 -2.46
C TYR A 148 -1.44 -7.10 -3.18
N THR A 149 -0.84 -6.66 -4.29
CA THR A 149 -0.01 -7.55 -5.10
C THR A 149 1.29 -7.94 -4.42
N GLU A 150 1.86 -7.07 -3.60
CA GLU A 150 3.13 -7.31 -2.90
C GLU A 150 3.02 -8.19 -1.67
N HIS A 151 1.79 -8.36 -1.13
CA HIS A 151 1.58 -9.07 0.15
C HIS A 151 0.51 -10.16 0.12
N TYR A 152 -0.01 -10.52 -1.07
CA TYR A 152 -1.08 -11.49 -1.20
C TYR A 152 -0.68 -12.88 -0.69
N GLY A 153 -1.41 -13.38 0.31
CA GLY A 153 -1.36 -14.78 0.77
C GLY A 153 -0.08 -15.20 1.49
N LEU A 154 0.88 -14.29 1.71
CA LEU A 154 2.11 -14.59 2.45
C LEU A 154 1.89 -14.32 3.95
N GLU A 155 2.31 -15.27 4.80
CA GLU A 155 2.07 -15.20 6.24
C GLU A 155 3.32 -15.57 7.04
N ARG A 156 3.57 -14.81 8.12
CA ARG A 156 4.57 -15.12 9.14
C ARG A 156 3.99 -16.08 10.16
N LYS A 157 4.79 -17.07 10.50
CA LYS A 157 4.42 -18.09 11.51
C LYS A 157 4.64 -17.55 12.92
N LYS A 158 3.80 -18.01 13.86
CA LYS A 158 4.02 -17.78 15.28
C LYS A 158 4.75 -18.97 15.91
N ASP A 159 5.69 -18.68 16.81
CA ASP A 159 6.32 -19.69 17.65
C ASP A 159 5.35 -20.17 18.76
N ALA A 160 5.81 -21.13 19.58
CA ALA A 160 5.02 -21.69 20.69
C ALA A 160 4.63 -20.63 21.76
N ARG A 161 5.29 -19.47 21.77
CA ARG A 161 5.00 -18.34 22.67
C ARG A 161 4.05 -17.31 22.04
N GLY A 162 3.59 -17.57 20.81
CA GLY A 162 2.75 -16.65 20.06
C GLY A 162 3.49 -15.47 19.43
N ILE A 163 4.82 -15.50 19.37
CA ILE A 163 5.66 -14.45 18.76
C ILE A 163 5.85 -14.76 17.29
N TYR A 164 5.60 -13.77 16.44
CA TYR A 164 5.85 -13.91 15.00
C TYR A 164 7.36 -14.01 14.69
N GLU A 165 7.69 -14.87 13.75
CA GLU A 165 9.04 -14.95 13.21
C GLU A 165 9.53 -13.62 12.64
N PRO A 166 10.83 -13.36 12.55
CA PRO A 166 11.38 -12.17 11.92
C PRO A 166 10.94 -12.04 10.46
N ILE A 167 10.92 -10.82 9.95
CA ILE A 167 10.68 -10.56 8.53
C ILE A 167 11.86 -11.10 7.73
N THR A 168 11.56 -11.91 6.72
CA THR A 168 12.53 -12.48 5.78
C THR A 168 12.10 -12.20 4.35
N GLU A 169 12.90 -12.62 3.38
CA GLU A 169 12.57 -12.52 1.95
C GLU A 169 11.28 -13.26 1.56
N GLN A 170 10.79 -14.18 2.41
CA GLN A 170 9.60 -14.99 2.13
C GLN A 170 8.27 -14.26 2.39
N HIS A 171 8.31 -13.05 2.95
CA HIS A 171 7.12 -12.36 3.42
C HIS A 171 6.66 -11.21 2.52
N SER A 172 7.23 -11.10 1.32
CA SER A 172 6.81 -10.13 0.31
C SER A 172 7.12 -10.64 -1.10
N TRP A 173 6.22 -10.42 -2.03
CA TRP A 173 6.40 -10.77 -3.43
C TRP A 173 7.36 -9.81 -4.13
N ASN A 174 8.33 -10.36 -4.84
CA ASN A 174 9.10 -9.62 -5.84
C ASN A 174 8.40 -9.71 -7.21
N ALA A 175 8.71 -8.78 -8.11
CA ALA A 175 8.31 -8.89 -9.51
C ALA A 175 9.52 -9.05 -10.42
N PRO A 176 9.36 -9.66 -11.60
CA PRO A 176 10.39 -9.69 -12.62
C PRO A 176 10.91 -8.28 -12.91
N SER A 177 12.20 -8.17 -13.18
CA SER A 177 12.93 -6.90 -13.26
C SER A 177 12.34 -5.93 -14.27
N SER A 178 12.06 -4.72 -13.79
CA SER A 178 11.82 -3.54 -14.61
C SER A 178 12.63 -2.38 -14.02
N PRO A 179 13.30 -1.53 -14.81
CA PRO A 179 14.00 -0.35 -14.30
C PRO A 179 13.05 0.74 -13.83
N LEU A 180 11.77 0.60 -14.10
CA LEU A 180 10.72 1.55 -13.74
C LEU A 180 10.33 1.43 -12.27
N LEU A 181 9.64 2.45 -11.74
CA LEU A 181 8.95 2.43 -10.45
C LEU A 181 9.88 2.32 -9.22
N PHE A 182 11.05 2.99 -9.24
CA PHE A 182 11.96 3.06 -8.09
C PHE A 182 12.35 1.67 -7.54
N ARG A 183 12.48 0.66 -8.41
CA ARG A 183 12.81 -0.72 -8.03
C ARG A 183 11.92 -1.31 -6.94
N ILE A 184 10.69 -0.87 -6.80
CA ILE A 184 9.74 -1.40 -5.82
C ILE A 184 9.48 -2.89 -6.04
N GLN A 185 9.70 -3.40 -7.24
CA GLN A 185 9.67 -4.83 -7.57
C GLN A 185 10.69 -5.69 -6.79
N ARG A 186 11.61 -5.09 -6.04
CA ARG A 186 12.54 -5.75 -5.10
C ARG A 186 12.02 -5.63 -3.67
N HIS A 187 10.76 -5.93 -3.49
CA HIS A 187 10.00 -5.59 -2.31
C HIS A 187 10.43 -6.37 -1.06
N SER A 188 10.89 -7.61 -1.24
CA SER A 188 11.44 -8.39 -0.14
C SER A 188 12.70 -7.77 0.48
N ASP A 189 13.64 -7.26 -0.33
CA ASP A 189 14.83 -6.55 0.20
C ASP A 189 14.45 -5.21 0.83
N HIS A 190 13.41 -4.55 0.30
CA HIS A 190 12.87 -3.33 0.88
C HIS A 190 12.30 -3.58 2.29
N HIS A 191 11.49 -4.63 2.50
CA HIS A 191 10.96 -4.97 3.82
C HIS A 191 12.01 -5.38 4.84
N MET A 192 13.03 -6.12 4.41
CA MET A 192 14.16 -6.47 5.30
C MET A 192 15.04 -5.27 5.63
N HIS A 193 15.06 -4.23 4.79
CA HIS A 193 15.99 -3.12 4.89
C HIS A 193 15.32 -1.78 4.51
N ALA A 194 14.27 -1.39 5.21
CA ALA A 194 13.41 -0.24 4.88
C ALA A 194 14.13 1.11 4.63
N TYR A 195 15.32 1.30 5.22
CA TYR A 195 16.12 2.52 5.00
C TYR A 195 17.10 2.43 3.84
N ARG A 196 17.15 1.29 3.14
CA ARG A 196 18.04 1.13 1.99
C ARG A 196 17.49 1.92 0.81
N PRO A 197 18.29 2.82 0.19
CA PRO A 197 17.85 3.55 -1.01
C PRO A 197 17.49 2.59 -2.14
N TYR A 198 16.45 2.92 -2.90
CA TYR A 198 15.95 2.05 -3.98
C TYR A 198 17.03 1.69 -5.01
N GLN A 199 18.00 2.56 -5.25
CA GLN A 199 19.09 2.34 -6.23
C GLN A 199 19.93 1.11 -5.91
N ILE A 200 20.05 0.74 -4.64
CA ILE A 200 20.89 -0.36 -4.16
C ILE A 200 20.08 -1.54 -3.60
N LEU A 201 18.76 -1.56 -3.78
CA LEU A 201 17.94 -2.74 -3.48
C LEU A 201 18.42 -3.92 -4.31
N ARG A 202 18.54 -5.08 -3.65
CA ARG A 202 19.08 -6.31 -4.22
C ARG A 202 17.97 -7.19 -4.78
N LYS A 203 18.26 -7.90 -5.84
CA LYS A 203 17.46 -9.07 -6.21
C LYS A 203 17.86 -10.23 -5.28
N ILE A 204 16.86 -10.84 -4.66
CA ILE A 204 17.02 -12.00 -3.81
C ILE A 204 16.42 -13.20 -4.54
N ASP A 205 17.26 -14.17 -4.90
CA ASP A 205 16.86 -15.25 -5.81
C ASP A 205 15.85 -16.22 -5.17
N ASN A 206 15.89 -16.40 -3.85
CA ASN A 206 14.96 -17.28 -3.12
C ASN A 206 13.67 -16.59 -2.67
N ALA A 207 13.49 -15.30 -2.97
CA ALA A 207 12.27 -14.60 -2.62
C ALA A 207 11.10 -14.99 -3.53
N PRO A 208 9.87 -15.07 -3.00
CA PRO A 208 8.68 -15.29 -3.82
C PRO A 208 8.62 -14.28 -4.95
N THR A 209 8.39 -14.73 -6.17
CA THR A 209 8.39 -13.87 -7.35
C THR A 209 7.08 -14.02 -8.12
N MET A 210 6.44 -12.89 -8.42
CA MET A 210 5.22 -12.83 -9.20
C MET A 210 5.43 -13.42 -10.60
N PRO A 211 4.40 -14.01 -11.21
CA PRO A 211 4.53 -14.72 -12.48
C PRO A 211 4.79 -13.78 -13.67
N TYR A 212 4.41 -12.51 -13.55
CA TYR A 212 4.48 -11.53 -14.63
C TYR A 212 5.20 -10.24 -14.20
N MET A 213 5.57 -9.42 -15.19
CA MET A 213 6.08 -8.07 -14.93
C MET A 213 5.06 -7.24 -14.15
N TYR A 214 5.55 -6.32 -13.33
CA TYR A 214 4.79 -5.59 -12.33
C TYR A 214 3.47 -4.99 -12.86
N LEU A 215 3.50 -4.30 -14.00
CA LEU A 215 2.29 -3.70 -14.58
C LEU A 215 1.22 -4.74 -14.95
N TYR A 216 1.63 -5.88 -15.50
CA TYR A 216 0.69 -6.96 -15.84
C TYR A 216 0.11 -7.59 -14.58
N THR A 217 0.91 -7.74 -13.53
CA THR A 217 0.44 -8.26 -12.24
C THR A 217 -0.60 -7.32 -11.61
N LEU A 218 -0.40 -6.00 -11.67
CA LEU A 218 -1.41 -5.03 -11.21
C LEU A 218 -2.73 -5.15 -11.99
N LEU A 219 -2.67 -5.29 -13.31
CA LEU A 219 -3.87 -5.49 -14.13
C LEU A 219 -4.57 -6.83 -13.83
N LEU A 220 -3.79 -7.88 -13.61
CA LEU A 220 -4.31 -9.20 -13.26
C LEU A 220 -5.07 -9.17 -11.92
N ALA A 221 -4.58 -8.44 -10.94
CA ALA A 221 -5.20 -8.28 -9.62
C ALA A 221 -6.60 -7.63 -9.68
N LEU A 222 -6.90 -6.88 -10.74
CA LEU A 222 -8.23 -6.30 -10.96
C LEU A 222 -9.26 -7.32 -11.44
N CYS A 223 -8.84 -8.53 -11.83
CA CYS A 223 -9.70 -9.63 -12.23
C CYS A 223 -9.56 -10.81 -11.26
N PRO A 224 -10.33 -10.86 -10.16
CA PRO A 224 -10.13 -11.84 -9.08
C PRO A 224 -10.05 -13.30 -9.53
N PRO A 225 -10.88 -13.82 -10.47
CA PRO A 225 -10.75 -15.20 -10.90
C PRO A 225 -9.40 -15.53 -11.53
N LEU A 226 -8.85 -14.61 -12.34
CA LEU A 226 -7.54 -14.79 -12.97
C LEU A 226 -6.40 -14.60 -11.97
N TRP A 227 -6.59 -13.70 -11.01
CA TRP A 227 -5.65 -13.48 -9.92
C TRP A 227 -5.48 -14.72 -9.05
N PHE A 228 -6.60 -15.29 -8.59
CA PHE A 228 -6.56 -16.49 -7.74
C PHE A 228 -5.98 -17.69 -8.49
N ASP A 229 -6.37 -17.90 -9.74
CA ASP A 229 -5.79 -18.97 -10.56
C ASP A 229 -4.26 -18.84 -10.69
N ALA A 230 -3.74 -17.64 -10.88
CA ALA A 230 -2.30 -17.40 -11.02
C ALA A 230 -1.54 -17.48 -9.69
N MET A 231 -2.06 -16.85 -8.64
CA MET A 231 -1.30 -16.65 -7.41
C MET A 231 -1.48 -17.76 -6.39
N ASP A 232 -2.66 -18.39 -6.30
CA ASP A 232 -2.89 -19.49 -5.36
C ASP A 232 -2.08 -20.73 -5.74
N GLN A 233 -1.89 -20.98 -7.05
CA GLN A 233 -1.00 -22.06 -7.50
C GLN A 233 0.45 -21.83 -7.07
N LEU A 234 0.94 -20.59 -7.09
CA LEU A 234 2.29 -20.26 -6.63
C LEU A 234 2.44 -20.43 -5.11
N LEU A 235 1.40 -20.08 -4.35
CA LEU A 235 1.39 -20.28 -2.90
C LEU A 235 1.41 -21.76 -2.49
N GLU A 236 0.78 -22.63 -3.29
CA GLU A 236 0.66 -24.06 -2.98
C GLU A 236 1.88 -24.88 -3.40
N ASN A 237 2.46 -24.59 -4.54
CA ASN A 237 3.42 -25.51 -5.18
C ASN A 237 4.87 -25.05 -5.14
N ASN A 238 5.18 -23.84 -4.72
CA ASN A 238 6.51 -23.20 -4.84
C ASN A 238 7.17 -23.36 -6.23
N GLU A 239 6.45 -23.88 -7.23
CA GLU A 239 6.92 -24.13 -8.57
C GLU A 239 6.12 -23.35 -9.61
N HIS A 240 6.85 -22.72 -10.49
CA HIS A 240 6.37 -21.91 -11.59
C HIS A 240 5.76 -22.76 -12.71
N LYS A 241 4.50 -23.13 -12.67
CA LYS A 241 3.79 -23.61 -13.86
C LYS A 241 3.38 -22.43 -14.70
N ARG A 242 4.14 -22.19 -15.77
CA ARG A 242 4.01 -21.06 -16.72
C ARG A 242 2.80 -21.13 -17.68
N GLU A 243 1.81 -21.96 -17.45
CA GLU A 243 0.70 -22.15 -18.37
C GLU A 243 -0.63 -21.56 -17.89
N THR A 244 -0.60 -20.48 -17.15
CA THR A 244 -1.84 -19.75 -16.92
C THR A 244 -2.22 -19.00 -18.21
N ASN A 245 -3.47 -19.18 -18.61
CA ASN A 245 -4.10 -18.67 -19.82
C ASN A 245 -3.78 -17.19 -20.13
N ALA A 246 -2.58 -16.91 -20.65
CA ALA A 246 -2.23 -15.60 -21.21
C ALA A 246 -3.30 -15.13 -22.23
N ILE A 247 -3.93 -16.08 -22.93
CA ILE A 247 -5.03 -15.84 -23.88
C ILE A 247 -6.27 -15.28 -23.15
N ALA A 248 -6.68 -15.84 -22.00
CA ALA A 248 -7.84 -15.35 -21.24
C ALA A 248 -7.55 -13.93 -20.68
N PHE A 249 -6.33 -13.67 -20.24
CA PHE A 249 -5.90 -12.35 -19.81
C PHE A 249 -5.96 -11.32 -20.94
N PHE A 250 -5.43 -11.65 -22.14
CA PHE A 250 -5.54 -10.79 -23.31
C PHE A 250 -6.97 -10.52 -23.72
N ILE A 251 -7.85 -11.53 -23.67
CA ILE A 251 -9.29 -11.38 -23.97
C ILE A 251 -9.96 -10.44 -22.95
N CYS A 252 -9.67 -10.56 -21.64
CA CYS A 252 -10.20 -9.64 -20.62
C CYS A 252 -9.72 -8.20 -20.84
N VAL A 253 -8.42 -7.99 -21.06
CA VAL A 253 -7.85 -6.66 -21.29
C VAL A 253 -8.41 -6.04 -22.58
N LEU A 254 -8.48 -6.79 -23.65
CA LEU A 254 -9.11 -6.33 -24.90
C LEU A 254 -10.61 -6.06 -24.72
N GLY A 255 -11.32 -6.86 -23.93
CA GLY A 255 -12.73 -6.65 -23.59
C GLY A 255 -12.95 -5.36 -22.81
N ILE A 256 -12.09 -5.05 -21.84
CA ILE A 256 -12.15 -3.79 -21.08
C ILE A 256 -11.87 -2.59 -22.00
N PHE A 257 -10.89 -2.67 -22.90
CA PHE A 257 -10.59 -1.61 -23.85
C PHE A 257 -11.71 -1.44 -24.90
N ALA A 258 -12.28 -2.52 -25.41
CA ALA A 258 -13.41 -2.48 -26.35
C ALA A 258 -14.66 -1.88 -25.69
N TYR A 259 -14.96 -2.27 -24.45
CA TYR A 259 -16.08 -1.73 -23.69
C TYR A 259 -15.90 -0.24 -23.36
N SER A 260 -14.71 0.16 -22.96
CA SER A 260 -14.42 1.59 -22.73
C SER A 260 -14.53 2.42 -24.01
N SER A 261 -14.07 1.89 -25.14
CA SER A 261 -14.21 2.57 -26.44
C SER A 261 -15.67 2.71 -26.87
N TYR A 262 -16.52 1.76 -26.52
CA TYR A 262 -17.97 1.80 -26.82
C TYR A 262 -18.72 2.85 -25.98
N LEU A 263 -18.23 3.16 -24.77
CA LEU A 263 -18.84 4.19 -23.90
C LEU A 263 -18.47 5.64 -24.30
N PHE A 264 -17.50 5.81 -25.20
CA PHE A 264 -17.04 7.12 -25.68
C PHE A 264 -17.46 7.45 -27.13
N ILE A 265 -18.25 6.58 -27.78
CA ILE A 265 -18.94 6.81 -29.03
C ILE A 265 -20.44 7.02 -28.77
#